data_cac1439365f18909369efdc5cc78d53e
#
_entry.id   cac1439365f18909369efdc5cc78d53e
#
_cell.length_a   1.000
_cell.length_b   1.000
_cell.length_c   1.000
_cell.angle_alpha   90.00
_cell.angle_beta   90.00
_cell.angle_gamma   90.00
#
_symmetry.space_group_name_H-M   'P 1'
#
loop_
_entity.id
_entity.type
_entity.pdbx_description
1 polymer ?
#
loop_
_entity_poly.entity_id
_entity_poly.type
_entity_poly.pdbx_seq_one_letter_code
_entity_poly.pdbx_strand_id
1 'polypeptide(L)'
;MEVLRDLGKEVEAEAYLHATEQDLMGENIFCTSLAGEELGRMKSWGKHPNSRAEHLLSSPSFMNDLPQTFMEPLLYKTACSRGTQSRMSTQYLSHIEDEDGVLSTCLDKLSNKEIKIRSKYLVGADGGNSKVAENIDLPFEGKMGVGGSMNILFKADLSKYVAHRPSVLYWVLQPGADIGGIGMGLVRMIRPWNEWLIVWGYDINQPAPKVDKDFATKVARDLVGDPELEIDLLSVSTWTVNNMYAKKMSKGRVFCAGDATHRHPPSNGLGSNTSIQDGFNLAWKLAYVIKDKAGAELLDTYSIERSPIAKQIVTRANQSIAEFGPIFEALGLTDTQDPVKMKKNMDERKQNSPKAEKQRQALREA
;
A
#
# COMPACT_ATOMS: atom_id res chain seq x y z
N MET A 1 12.02 5.28 7.66
CA MET A 1 12.60 6.18 8.71
C MET A 1 14.03 6.59 8.41
N GLU A 2 14.93 5.70 8.02
CA GLU A 2 16.33 6.03 7.73
C GLU A 2 16.48 7.16 6.70
N VAL A 3 15.73 7.11 5.60
CA VAL A 3 15.72 8.20 4.60
C VAL A 3 15.20 9.52 5.20
N LEU A 4 14.17 9.47 6.06
CA LEU A 4 13.68 10.67 6.74
C LEU A 4 14.73 11.26 7.70
N ARG A 5 15.48 10.41 8.39
CA ARG A 5 16.63 10.80 9.21
C ARG A 5 17.75 11.45 8.39
N ASP A 6 18.04 10.90 7.20
CA ASP A 6 19.02 11.51 6.27
C ASP A 6 18.55 12.87 5.74
N LEU A 7 17.24 13.06 5.65
CA LEU A 7 16.65 14.37 5.35
C LEU A 7 16.80 15.38 6.50
N GLY A 8 17.09 14.94 7.72
CA GLY A 8 17.32 15.78 8.88
C GLY A 8 16.67 15.24 10.15
N LYS A 9 17.31 15.51 11.29
CA LYS A 9 16.79 15.06 12.60
C LYS A 9 15.42 15.64 12.92
N GLU A 10 15.13 16.85 12.47
CA GLU A 10 13.85 17.53 12.62
C GLU A 10 12.75 16.82 11.80
N VAL A 11 13.10 16.32 10.59
CA VAL A 11 12.18 15.57 9.73
C VAL A 11 11.86 14.21 10.35
N GLU A 12 12.87 13.51 10.85
CA GLU A 12 12.70 12.25 11.58
C GLU A 12 11.82 12.45 12.83
N ALA A 13 12.08 13.49 13.63
CA ALA A 13 11.32 13.78 14.83
C ALA A 13 9.84 14.08 14.53
N GLU A 14 9.57 14.91 13.50
CA GLU A 14 8.20 15.22 13.07
C GLU A 14 7.50 13.96 12.55
N ALA A 15 8.20 13.07 11.84
CA ALA A 15 7.67 11.79 11.40
C ALA A 15 7.26 10.88 12.57
N TYR A 16 8.05 10.79 13.63
CA TYR A 16 7.71 10.02 14.82
C TYR A 16 6.50 10.59 15.57
N LEU A 17 6.31 11.91 15.59
CA LEU A 17 5.12 12.52 16.19
C LEU A 17 3.81 12.14 15.47
N HIS A 18 3.92 11.82 14.18
CA HIS A 18 2.78 11.41 13.35
C HIS A 18 2.64 9.90 13.20
N ALA A 19 3.65 9.13 13.59
CA ALA A 19 3.61 7.69 13.52
C ALA A 19 2.68 7.10 14.60
N THR A 20 2.17 5.90 14.34
CA THR A 20 1.40 5.13 15.31
C THR A 20 2.29 4.75 16.51
N GLU A 21 1.75 4.87 17.72
CA GLU A 21 2.46 4.47 18.94
C GLU A 21 2.84 2.98 18.89
N GLN A 22 4.06 2.67 19.38
CA GLN A 22 4.64 1.33 19.28
C GLN A 22 3.78 0.25 19.96
N ASP A 23 3.06 0.60 21.03
CA ASP A 23 2.23 -0.35 21.77
C ASP A 23 0.93 -0.70 21.02
N LEU A 24 0.52 0.13 20.07
CA LEU A 24 -0.62 -0.12 19.19
C LEU A 24 -0.25 -0.93 17.94
N MET A 25 1.05 -1.14 17.68
CA MET A 25 1.60 -1.86 16.53
C MET A 25 2.22 -3.18 17.00
N GLY A 26 1.48 -4.17 17.35
CA GLY A 26 2.13 -5.38 17.84
C GLY A 26 1.76 -6.62 17.09
N GLU A 27 0.57 -6.62 16.56
CA GLU A 27 -0.07 -7.83 16.07
C GLU A 27 -0.91 -7.54 14.83
N ASN A 28 -1.08 -8.53 13.97
CA ASN A 28 -2.17 -8.61 13.02
C ASN A 28 -3.28 -9.43 13.64
N ILE A 29 -4.52 -8.96 13.57
CA ILE A 29 -5.66 -9.65 14.15
C ILE A 29 -6.57 -10.16 13.04
N PHE A 30 -6.93 -11.43 13.12
CA PHE A 30 -7.91 -12.07 12.26
C PHE A 30 -9.22 -12.19 13.03
N CYS A 31 -10.33 -11.70 12.47
CA CYS A 31 -11.62 -11.69 13.14
C CYS A 31 -12.79 -11.84 12.16
N THR A 32 -13.96 -12.13 12.68
CA THR A 32 -15.19 -12.20 11.87
C THR A 32 -15.78 -10.81 11.58
N SER A 33 -15.51 -9.85 12.45
CA SER A 33 -15.73 -8.41 12.33
C SER A 33 -15.00 -7.74 13.49
N LEU A 34 -14.89 -6.41 13.50
CA LEU A 34 -14.26 -5.71 14.63
C LEU A 34 -15.06 -5.89 15.94
N ALA A 35 -16.38 -5.95 15.86
CA ALA A 35 -17.25 -6.26 17.01
C ALA A 35 -17.40 -7.76 17.25
N GLY A 36 -16.90 -8.58 16.34
CA GLY A 36 -17.11 -10.03 16.34
C GLY A 36 -16.00 -10.82 17.02
N GLU A 37 -15.98 -12.09 16.68
CA GLU A 37 -15.07 -13.08 17.25
C GLU A 37 -13.66 -12.92 16.67
N GLU A 38 -12.66 -12.97 17.53
CA GLU A 38 -11.27 -13.12 17.12
C GLU A 38 -11.00 -14.58 16.72
N LEU A 39 -10.46 -14.77 15.53
CA LEU A 39 -10.09 -16.07 14.98
C LEU A 39 -8.63 -16.43 15.33
N GLY A 40 -7.79 -15.44 15.47
CA GLY A 40 -6.39 -15.58 15.79
C GLY A 40 -5.65 -14.25 15.69
N ARG A 41 -4.40 -14.25 16.15
CA ARG A 41 -3.49 -13.11 16.03
C ARG A 41 -2.07 -13.56 15.78
N MET A 42 -1.34 -12.76 15.07
CA MET A 42 0.05 -13.02 14.71
C MET A 42 0.90 -11.81 15.08
N LYS A 43 2.02 -12.05 15.76
CA LYS A 43 2.98 -10.98 16.06
C LYS A 43 3.62 -10.48 14.78
N SER A 44 3.58 -9.17 14.60
CA SER A 44 4.02 -8.47 13.40
C SER A 44 4.92 -7.29 13.75
N TRP A 45 5.32 -6.53 12.76
CA TRP A 45 6.06 -5.27 12.94
C TRP A 45 7.35 -5.41 13.77
N GLY A 46 8.07 -6.54 13.60
CA GLY A 46 9.29 -6.81 14.36
C GLY A 46 9.08 -7.11 15.87
N LYS A 47 7.85 -7.42 16.29
CA LYS A 47 7.52 -7.73 17.71
C LYS A 47 7.63 -9.21 18.02
N HIS A 48 7.91 -10.08 17.04
CA HIS A 48 8.09 -11.51 17.30
C HIS A 48 9.33 -11.73 18.20
N PRO A 49 9.23 -12.46 19.32
CA PRO A 49 10.32 -12.60 20.28
C PRO A 49 11.65 -13.07 19.67
N ASN A 50 11.58 -14.01 18.72
CA ASN A 50 12.76 -14.62 18.10
C ASN A 50 13.51 -13.67 17.15
N SER A 51 12.86 -12.65 16.59
CA SER A 51 13.47 -11.71 15.64
C SER A 51 13.59 -10.27 16.15
N ARG A 52 13.02 -9.98 17.33
CA ARG A 52 12.98 -8.62 17.87
C ARG A 52 14.37 -8.00 18.06
N ALA A 53 15.32 -8.77 18.59
CA ALA A 53 16.68 -8.28 18.82
C ALA A 53 17.38 -7.96 17.50
N GLU A 54 17.23 -8.81 16.49
CA GLU A 54 17.77 -8.61 15.15
C GLU A 54 17.21 -7.34 14.52
N HIS A 55 15.88 -7.15 14.57
CA HIS A 55 15.24 -5.95 14.05
C HIS A 55 15.73 -4.67 14.72
N LEU A 56 15.92 -4.67 16.06
CA LEU A 56 16.42 -3.52 16.79
C LEU A 56 17.88 -3.20 16.49
N LEU A 57 18.69 -4.21 16.14
CA LEU A 57 20.10 -4.03 15.79
C LEU A 57 20.32 -3.69 14.32
N SER A 58 19.34 -3.96 13.45
CA SER A 58 19.49 -3.79 12.00
C SER A 58 19.36 -2.34 11.53
N SER A 59 18.82 -1.44 12.34
CA SER A 59 18.56 -0.04 11.96
C SER A 59 18.75 0.91 13.14
N PRO A 60 19.29 2.11 12.90
CA PRO A 60 19.34 3.18 13.90
C PRO A 60 17.96 3.82 14.16
N SER A 61 16.97 3.51 13.34
CA SER A 61 15.59 4.00 13.45
C SER A 61 14.65 2.86 13.80
N PHE A 62 13.63 3.15 14.61
CA PHE A 62 12.62 2.14 14.96
C PHE A 62 11.64 1.91 13.80
N MET A 63 11.15 0.66 13.70
CA MET A 63 10.02 0.38 12.85
C MET A 63 8.82 1.19 13.30
N ASN A 64 8.10 1.79 12.36
CA ASN A 64 6.91 2.57 12.65
C ASN A 64 5.85 2.42 11.56
N ASP A 65 4.64 2.79 11.90
CA ASP A 65 3.56 2.97 10.95
C ASP A 65 3.26 4.47 10.85
N LEU A 66 3.74 5.09 9.77
CA LEU A 66 3.49 6.48 9.44
C LEU A 66 2.49 6.54 8.27
N PRO A 67 1.23 6.93 8.51
CA PRO A 67 0.25 7.02 7.46
C PRO A 67 0.68 8.00 6.36
N GLN A 68 0.43 7.64 5.10
CA GLN A 68 0.82 8.41 3.92
C GLN A 68 0.25 9.84 3.95
N THR A 69 -0.95 10.02 4.49
CA THR A 69 -1.61 11.31 4.68
C THR A 69 -0.82 12.28 5.56
N PHE A 70 0.11 11.80 6.37
CA PHE A 70 1.02 12.60 7.20
C PHE A 70 2.44 12.66 6.63
N MET A 71 2.89 11.57 6.01
CA MET A 71 4.22 11.50 5.41
C MET A 71 4.35 12.44 4.20
N GLU A 72 3.38 12.46 3.32
CA GLU A 72 3.43 13.29 2.10
C GLU A 72 3.52 14.80 2.39
N PRO A 73 2.68 15.38 3.27
CA PRO A 73 2.83 16.78 3.65
C PRO A 73 4.17 17.12 4.27
N LEU A 74 4.73 16.22 5.10
CA LEU A 74 6.05 16.38 5.69
C LEU A 74 7.15 16.43 4.62
N LEU A 75 7.15 15.49 3.69
CA LEU A 75 8.11 15.44 2.58
C LEU A 75 7.96 16.66 1.66
N TYR A 76 6.73 17.04 1.33
CA TYR A 76 6.43 18.20 0.50
C TYR A 76 6.93 19.51 1.14
N LYS A 77 6.59 19.76 2.40
CA LYS A 77 7.07 20.90 3.19
C LYS A 77 8.61 20.94 3.21
N THR A 78 9.23 19.80 3.47
CA THR A 78 10.70 19.66 3.52
C THR A 78 11.32 19.98 2.17
N ALA A 79 10.78 19.47 1.07
CA ALA A 79 11.27 19.73 -0.27
C ALA A 79 11.16 21.22 -0.62
N CYS A 80 10.02 21.85 -0.38
CA CYS A 80 9.78 23.27 -0.65
C CYS A 80 10.71 24.17 0.20
N SER A 81 10.92 23.86 1.49
CA SER A 81 11.83 24.62 2.35
C SER A 81 13.30 24.58 1.90
N ARG A 82 13.66 23.58 1.08
CA ARG A 82 14.98 23.40 0.49
C ARG A 82 15.11 23.95 -0.94
N GLY A 83 14.12 24.69 -1.40
CA GLY A 83 14.16 25.39 -2.69
C GLY A 83 13.52 24.63 -3.86
N THR A 84 12.86 23.51 -3.61
CA THR A 84 12.06 22.84 -4.65
C THR A 84 10.89 23.75 -5.03
N GLN A 85 10.79 24.07 -6.33
CA GLN A 85 9.66 24.78 -6.87
C GLN A 85 8.52 23.80 -7.16
N SER A 86 7.39 24.03 -6.55
CA SER A 86 6.20 23.20 -6.72
C SER A 86 5.12 23.94 -7.50
N ARG A 87 4.46 23.22 -8.39
CA ARG A 87 3.33 23.73 -9.16
C ARG A 87 2.19 22.72 -9.17
N MET A 88 1.21 22.96 -8.30
CA MET A 88 0.00 22.15 -8.23
C MET A 88 -0.90 22.38 -9.46
N SER A 89 -1.93 21.57 -9.63
CA SER A 89 -2.90 21.64 -10.74
C SER A 89 -2.25 21.69 -12.12
N THR A 90 -1.08 21.06 -12.26
CA THR A 90 -0.29 21.02 -13.50
C THR A 90 -0.14 19.59 -13.97
N GLN A 91 -0.70 19.27 -15.11
CA GLN A 91 -0.71 17.92 -15.68
C GLN A 91 0.37 17.80 -16.77
N TYR A 92 1.24 16.82 -16.65
CA TYR A 92 2.14 16.43 -17.73
C TYR A 92 1.34 15.86 -18.91
N LEU A 93 1.68 16.26 -20.13
CA LEU A 93 1.08 15.78 -21.37
C LEU A 93 2.06 14.97 -22.22
N SER A 94 3.23 15.54 -22.51
CA SER A 94 4.26 14.94 -23.36
C SER A 94 5.62 15.58 -23.12
N HIS A 95 6.66 15.04 -23.74
CA HIS A 95 7.97 15.67 -23.80
C HIS A 95 8.66 15.37 -25.13
N ILE A 96 9.69 16.15 -25.41
CA ILE A 96 10.71 15.86 -26.41
C ILE A 96 12.08 15.92 -25.73
N GLU A 97 13.00 15.06 -26.16
CA GLU A 97 14.39 15.05 -25.71
C GLU A 97 15.30 15.54 -26.84
N ASP A 98 16.28 16.37 -26.48
CA ASP A 98 17.29 16.89 -27.39
C ASP A 98 18.67 16.95 -26.69
N GLU A 99 19.67 17.53 -27.33
CA GLU A 99 21.05 17.62 -26.81
C GLU A 99 21.12 18.41 -25.49
N ASP A 100 20.26 19.42 -25.32
CA ASP A 100 20.23 20.30 -24.16
C ASP A 100 19.40 19.76 -22.98
N GLY A 101 18.61 18.69 -23.18
CA GLY A 101 17.79 18.10 -22.13
C GLY A 101 16.40 17.66 -22.57
N VAL A 102 15.44 17.89 -21.71
CA VAL A 102 14.02 17.50 -21.90
C VAL A 102 13.13 18.73 -21.90
N LEU A 103 12.30 18.90 -22.92
CA LEU A 103 11.27 19.92 -22.99
C LEU A 103 9.91 19.27 -22.75
N SER A 104 9.37 19.42 -21.55
CA SER A 104 8.07 18.90 -21.16
C SER A 104 6.95 19.88 -21.52
N THR A 105 5.86 19.37 -22.10
CA THR A 105 4.61 20.10 -22.29
C THR A 105 3.64 19.70 -21.19
N CYS A 106 3.13 20.67 -20.45
CA CYS A 106 2.22 20.48 -19.34
C CYS A 106 0.97 21.36 -19.52
N LEU A 107 -0.17 20.90 -18.98
CA LEU A 107 -1.41 21.66 -18.92
C LEU A 107 -1.58 22.25 -17.51
N ASP A 108 -1.66 23.56 -17.44
CA ASP A 108 -2.14 24.25 -16.23
C ASP A 108 -3.67 24.12 -16.19
N LYS A 109 -4.17 23.30 -15.27
CA LYS A 109 -5.62 23.02 -15.14
C LYS A 109 -6.44 24.21 -14.64
N LEU A 110 -5.81 25.19 -14.01
CA LEU A 110 -6.51 26.38 -13.53
C LEU A 110 -6.78 27.37 -14.64
N SER A 111 -5.79 27.60 -15.50
CA SER A 111 -5.91 28.50 -16.64
C SER A 111 -6.29 27.81 -17.95
N ASN A 112 -6.28 26.47 -17.97
CA ASN A 112 -6.47 25.63 -19.17
C ASN A 112 -5.48 25.98 -20.29
N LYS A 113 -4.26 26.38 -19.96
CA LYS A 113 -3.20 26.73 -20.90
C LYS A 113 -2.06 25.74 -20.86
N GLU A 114 -1.49 25.45 -22.00
CA GLU A 114 -0.23 24.70 -22.06
C GLU A 114 0.92 25.59 -21.65
N ILE A 115 1.83 24.99 -20.89
CA ILE A 115 3.11 25.55 -20.49
C ILE A 115 4.22 24.59 -20.87
N LYS A 116 5.40 25.13 -21.17
CA LYS A 116 6.60 24.35 -21.48
C LYS A 116 7.63 24.51 -20.38
N ILE A 117 8.21 23.38 -19.95
CA ILE A 117 9.25 23.34 -18.90
C ILE A 117 10.48 22.67 -19.48
N ARG A 118 11.59 23.40 -19.51
CA ARG A 118 12.91 22.87 -19.90
C ARG A 118 13.64 22.37 -18.67
N SER A 119 14.20 21.15 -18.73
CA SER A 119 14.99 20.54 -17.67
C SER A 119 16.13 19.71 -18.24
N LYS A 120 17.18 19.44 -17.46
CA LYS A 120 18.25 18.52 -17.86
C LYS A 120 17.77 17.07 -17.88
N TYR A 121 16.87 16.71 -16.98
CA TYR A 121 16.29 15.38 -16.81
C TYR A 121 14.81 15.50 -16.46
N LEU A 122 14.04 14.47 -16.76
CA LEU A 122 12.62 14.31 -16.35
C LEU A 122 12.49 13.05 -15.48
N VAL A 123 11.77 13.17 -14.39
CA VAL A 123 11.42 12.00 -13.54
C VAL A 123 9.91 11.85 -13.49
N GLY A 124 9.40 10.74 -14.01
CA GLY A 124 8.01 10.32 -13.90
C GLY A 124 7.78 9.53 -12.61
N ALA A 125 7.21 10.20 -11.60
CA ALA A 125 6.70 9.57 -10.38
C ALA A 125 5.17 9.73 -10.32
N ASP A 126 4.51 9.52 -11.46
CA ASP A 126 3.11 9.84 -11.75
C ASP A 126 2.16 8.64 -11.57
N GLY A 127 2.62 7.63 -10.79
CA GLY A 127 1.79 6.54 -10.30
C GLY A 127 1.52 5.42 -11.31
N GLY A 128 0.60 4.53 -10.96
CA GLY A 128 0.33 3.30 -11.70
C GLY A 128 -0.21 3.48 -13.12
N ASN A 129 -0.70 4.67 -13.46
CA ASN A 129 -1.14 5.05 -14.82
C ASN A 129 -0.19 6.08 -15.46
N SER A 130 1.11 5.92 -15.21
CA SER A 130 2.15 6.84 -15.62
C SER A 130 2.12 7.17 -17.12
N LYS A 131 1.89 8.44 -17.43
CA LYS A 131 2.00 8.97 -18.79
C LYS A 131 3.46 9.11 -19.23
N VAL A 132 4.36 9.34 -18.28
CA VAL A 132 5.79 9.41 -18.59
C VAL A 132 6.29 8.04 -19.02
N ALA A 133 5.96 6.97 -18.28
CA ALA A 133 6.33 5.60 -18.62
C ALA A 133 5.74 5.16 -19.99
N GLU A 134 4.47 5.55 -20.27
CA GLU A 134 3.83 5.30 -21.56
C GLU A 134 4.59 6.01 -22.70
N ASN A 135 4.91 7.29 -22.53
CA ASN A 135 5.52 8.11 -23.59
C ASN A 135 6.97 7.70 -23.94
N ILE A 136 7.68 7.01 -23.04
CA ILE A 136 9.00 6.46 -23.30
C ILE A 136 8.97 4.98 -23.72
N ASP A 137 7.79 4.38 -23.88
CA ASP A 137 7.63 2.94 -24.13
C ASP A 137 8.38 2.07 -23.13
N LEU A 138 8.19 2.35 -21.83
CA LEU A 138 8.92 1.64 -20.77
C LEU A 138 8.60 0.14 -20.83
N PRO A 139 9.61 -0.75 -20.92
CA PRO A 139 9.35 -2.19 -21.07
C PRO A 139 8.91 -2.83 -19.75
N PHE A 140 7.68 -3.32 -19.69
CA PHE A 140 7.12 -4.01 -18.54
C PHE A 140 7.11 -5.52 -18.71
N GLU A 141 7.10 -6.24 -17.57
CA GLU A 141 6.81 -7.67 -17.45
C GLU A 141 5.74 -7.86 -16.38
N GLY A 142 4.83 -8.82 -16.61
CA GLY A 142 3.74 -9.14 -15.69
C GLY A 142 2.38 -8.78 -16.24
N LYS A 143 1.39 -8.64 -15.34
CA LYS A 143 -0.02 -8.46 -15.70
C LYS A 143 -0.68 -7.39 -14.84
N MET A 144 -1.47 -6.53 -15.48
CA MET A 144 -2.39 -5.60 -14.82
C MET A 144 -3.73 -6.26 -14.55
N GLY A 145 -4.45 -5.76 -13.53
CA GLY A 145 -5.83 -6.16 -13.27
C GLY A 145 -5.98 -7.63 -12.87
N VAL A 146 -5.24 -8.08 -11.86
CA VAL A 146 -5.37 -9.43 -11.28
C VAL A 146 -6.47 -9.50 -10.21
N GLY A 147 -6.97 -8.36 -9.74
CA GLY A 147 -8.07 -8.24 -8.80
C GLY A 147 -8.54 -6.80 -8.68
N GLY A 148 -9.72 -6.59 -8.12
CA GLY A 148 -10.28 -5.28 -7.80
C GLY A 148 -10.17 -4.97 -6.32
N SER A 149 -10.01 -3.71 -5.98
CA SER A 149 -9.98 -3.25 -4.59
C SER A 149 -10.65 -1.89 -4.44
N MET A 150 -11.32 -1.68 -3.30
CA MET A 150 -11.94 -0.43 -2.90
C MET A 150 -11.31 0.05 -1.60
N ASN A 151 -10.89 1.30 -1.58
CA ASN A 151 -10.48 2.00 -0.36
C ASN A 151 -11.63 2.84 0.15
N ILE A 152 -11.94 2.72 1.44
CA ILE A 152 -12.95 3.51 2.14
C ILE A 152 -12.26 4.16 3.33
N LEU A 153 -12.03 5.47 3.28
CA LEU A 153 -11.47 6.25 4.38
C LEU A 153 -12.61 6.93 5.13
N PHE A 154 -12.67 6.73 6.44
CA PHE A 154 -13.77 7.24 7.26
C PHE A 154 -13.34 7.55 8.70
N LYS A 155 -14.15 8.35 9.37
CA LYS A 155 -14.08 8.58 10.81
C LYS A 155 -15.25 7.90 11.52
N ALA A 156 -14.92 7.20 12.60
CA ALA A 156 -15.86 6.65 13.57
C ALA A 156 -15.09 6.27 14.84
N ASP A 157 -15.68 6.43 16.00
CA ASP A 157 -15.08 5.91 17.24
C ASP A 157 -15.32 4.40 17.34
N LEU A 158 -14.25 3.63 17.12
CA LEU A 158 -14.26 2.17 17.22
C LEU A 158 -13.61 1.65 18.52
N SER A 159 -13.31 2.53 19.47
CA SER A 159 -12.61 2.19 20.72
C SER A 159 -13.26 1.00 21.46
N LYS A 160 -14.60 0.97 21.52
CA LYS A 160 -15.37 -0.12 22.18
C LYS A 160 -15.10 -1.51 21.59
N TYR A 161 -14.69 -1.58 20.30
CA TYR A 161 -14.44 -2.85 19.62
C TYR A 161 -12.97 -3.28 19.63
N VAL A 162 -12.05 -2.32 19.73
CA VAL A 162 -10.64 -2.58 19.43
C VAL A 162 -9.67 -2.16 20.52
N ALA A 163 -10.03 -1.28 21.48
CA ALA A 163 -9.09 -0.80 22.50
C ALA A 163 -8.53 -1.92 23.40
N HIS A 164 -9.26 -3.01 23.60
CA HIS A 164 -8.83 -4.18 24.37
C HIS A 164 -7.92 -5.15 23.57
N ARG A 165 -7.82 -4.95 22.26
CA ARG A 165 -6.98 -5.73 21.32
C ARG A 165 -6.41 -4.82 20.23
N PRO A 166 -5.55 -3.85 20.59
CA PRO A 166 -5.07 -2.85 19.66
C PRO A 166 -4.23 -3.47 18.54
N SER A 167 -4.48 -3.02 17.32
CA SER A 167 -3.71 -3.38 16.14
C SER A 167 -3.83 -2.27 15.08
N VAL A 168 -2.83 -2.18 14.21
CA VAL A 168 -2.94 -1.35 13.00
C VAL A 168 -3.68 -2.06 11.86
N LEU A 169 -3.78 -3.40 11.91
CA LEU A 169 -4.43 -4.20 10.86
C LEU A 169 -5.36 -5.26 11.45
N TYR A 170 -6.63 -5.21 11.04
CA TYR A 170 -7.65 -6.22 11.32
C TYR A 170 -8.07 -6.87 10.02
N TRP A 171 -7.79 -8.17 9.89
CA TRP A 171 -8.22 -8.99 8.77
C TRP A 171 -9.59 -9.56 9.09
N VAL A 172 -10.60 -9.07 8.38
CA VAL A 172 -11.99 -9.49 8.56
C VAL A 172 -12.30 -10.58 7.57
N LEU A 173 -12.69 -11.75 8.08
CA LEU A 173 -13.03 -12.94 7.30
C LEU A 173 -14.50 -13.27 7.51
N GLN A 174 -15.30 -13.12 6.45
CA GLN A 174 -16.75 -13.34 6.49
C GLN A 174 -17.18 -14.32 5.41
N PRO A 175 -18.20 -15.15 5.66
CA PRO A 175 -18.84 -15.96 4.62
C PRO A 175 -19.54 -15.08 3.58
N GLY A 176 -19.39 -15.41 2.30
CA GLY A 176 -20.08 -14.74 1.20
C GLY A 176 -19.38 -13.50 0.66
N ALA A 177 -19.81 -13.07 -0.48
CA ALA A 177 -19.36 -11.95 -1.31
C ALA A 177 -17.88 -11.92 -1.72
N ASP A 178 -17.61 -11.63 -2.86
CA ASP A 178 -16.69 -10.86 -3.66
C ASP A 178 -15.38 -11.49 -4.13
N ILE A 179 -14.48 -11.99 -3.30
CA ILE A 179 -13.30 -12.69 -3.81
C ILE A 179 -13.49 -14.20 -3.63
N GLY A 180 -13.92 -14.89 -4.69
CA GLY A 180 -14.12 -16.34 -4.64
C GLY A 180 -15.19 -16.76 -3.63
N GLY A 181 -16.15 -15.88 -3.29
CA GLY A 181 -17.17 -16.13 -2.28
C GLY A 181 -16.73 -15.88 -0.83
N ILE A 182 -15.47 -15.51 -0.61
CA ILE A 182 -14.96 -15.15 0.71
C ILE A 182 -15.01 -13.64 0.86
N GLY A 183 -15.87 -13.14 1.74
CA GLY A 183 -15.82 -11.75 2.17
C GLY A 183 -14.55 -11.50 2.95
N MET A 184 -13.59 -10.85 2.34
CA MET A 184 -12.37 -10.43 3.00
C MET A 184 -12.23 -8.92 2.93
N GLY A 185 -12.08 -8.31 4.09
CA GLY A 185 -11.75 -6.90 4.21
C GLY A 185 -10.59 -6.70 5.15
N LEU A 186 -9.78 -5.70 4.88
CA LEU A 186 -8.77 -5.22 5.79
C LEU A 186 -9.26 -3.91 6.39
N VAL A 187 -9.37 -3.84 7.71
CA VAL A 187 -9.64 -2.59 8.43
C VAL A 187 -8.33 -2.14 9.06
N ARG A 188 -7.84 -1.00 8.58
CA ARG A 188 -6.58 -0.39 9.01
C ARG A 188 -6.85 0.82 9.90
N MET A 189 -6.21 0.85 11.06
CA MET A 189 -6.20 2.02 11.92
C MET A 189 -5.25 3.08 11.34
N ILE A 190 -5.77 4.29 11.12
CA ILE A 190 -4.98 5.47 10.69
C ILE A 190 -4.67 6.34 11.92
N ARG A 191 -5.69 6.57 12.78
CA ARG A 191 -5.55 7.24 14.07
C ARG A 191 -6.35 6.49 15.13
N PRO A 192 -5.77 6.26 16.30
CA PRO A 192 -6.49 5.66 17.42
C PRO A 192 -7.56 6.63 17.91
N TRP A 193 -8.76 6.29 18.03
CA TRP A 193 -9.57 5.13 17.60
C TRP A 193 -10.61 5.64 16.59
N ASN A 194 -10.28 6.78 15.92
CA ASN A 194 -11.26 7.66 15.25
C ASN A 194 -11.12 7.72 13.73
N GLU A 195 -9.99 7.31 13.15
CA GLU A 195 -9.80 7.36 11.70
C GLU A 195 -9.31 6.02 11.17
N TRP A 196 -10.00 5.54 10.12
CA TRP A 196 -9.88 4.19 9.63
C TRP A 196 -9.88 4.14 8.11
N LEU A 197 -9.13 3.19 7.58
CA LEU A 197 -9.12 2.85 6.16
C LEU A 197 -9.56 1.40 6.01
N ILE A 198 -10.59 1.17 5.21
CA ILE A 198 -10.95 -0.17 4.74
C ILE A 198 -10.31 -0.37 3.37
N VAL A 199 -9.69 -1.53 3.19
CA VAL A 199 -9.29 -2.08 1.90
C VAL A 199 -10.14 -3.33 1.67
N TRP A 200 -11.09 -3.22 0.74
CA TRP A 200 -12.07 -4.25 0.45
C TRP A 200 -11.90 -4.78 -0.97
N GLY A 201 -11.73 -6.10 -1.09
CA GLY A 201 -11.54 -6.73 -2.39
C GLY A 201 -12.86 -7.02 -3.10
N TYR A 202 -12.88 -6.98 -4.43
CA TYR A 202 -13.99 -7.41 -5.26
C TYR A 202 -13.50 -8.15 -6.51
N ASP A 203 -14.38 -9.00 -7.08
CA ASP A 203 -14.07 -9.71 -8.31
C ASP A 203 -14.07 -8.74 -9.50
N ILE A 204 -12.89 -8.56 -10.12
CA ILE A 204 -12.71 -7.68 -11.27
C ILE A 204 -13.45 -8.16 -12.53
N ASN A 205 -13.86 -9.44 -12.58
CA ASN A 205 -14.65 -10.00 -13.67
C ASN A 205 -16.16 -9.70 -13.55
N GLN A 206 -16.57 -9.15 -12.39
CA GLN A 206 -17.92 -8.63 -12.17
C GLN A 206 -17.96 -7.12 -12.42
N PRO A 207 -19.16 -6.54 -12.64
CA PRO A 207 -19.29 -5.09 -12.67
C PRO A 207 -18.67 -4.44 -11.43
N ALA A 208 -17.85 -3.40 -11.62
CA ALA A 208 -17.25 -2.69 -10.50
C ALA A 208 -18.34 -2.18 -9.53
N PRO A 209 -18.10 -2.27 -8.21
CA PRO A 209 -19.07 -1.79 -7.23
C PRO A 209 -19.29 -0.29 -7.39
N LYS A 210 -20.47 0.17 -7.04
CA LYS A 210 -20.74 1.62 -7.03
C LYS A 210 -19.86 2.30 -6.00
N VAL A 211 -19.18 3.36 -6.44
CA VAL A 211 -18.37 4.22 -5.57
C VAL A 211 -19.29 5.33 -5.03
N ASP A 212 -20.26 4.94 -4.19
CA ASP A 212 -21.18 5.87 -3.54
C ASP A 212 -21.15 5.73 -2.01
N LYS A 213 -21.72 6.72 -1.35
CA LYS A 213 -21.72 6.81 0.12
C LYS A 213 -22.47 5.64 0.77
N ASP A 214 -23.59 5.25 0.22
CA ASP A 214 -24.45 4.24 0.84
C ASP A 214 -23.81 2.86 0.80
N PHE A 215 -23.23 2.49 -0.36
CA PHE A 215 -22.50 1.25 -0.50
C PHE A 215 -21.26 1.21 0.42
N ALA A 216 -20.45 2.27 0.43
CA ALA A 216 -19.27 2.35 1.27
C ALA A 216 -19.62 2.28 2.77
N THR A 217 -20.68 2.95 3.19
CA THR A 217 -21.20 2.91 4.57
C THR A 217 -21.65 1.48 4.93
N LYS A 218 -22.35 0.81 4.02
CA LYS A 218 -22.76 -0.58 4.22
C LYS A 218 -21.56 -1.49 4.41
N VAL A 219 -20.56 -1.43 3.52
CA VAL A 219 -19.32 -2.24 3.64
C VAL A 219 -18.62 -1.98 4.97
N ALA A 220 -18.50 -0.72 5.38
CA ALA A 220 -17.85 -0.38 6.64
C ALA A 220 -18.62 -0.93 7.86
N ARG A 221 -19.94 -0.82 7.88
CA ARG A 221 -20.79 -1.40 8.93
C ARG A 221 -20.70 -2.93 8.98
N ASP A 222 -20.70 -3.58 7.84
CA ASP A 222 -20.57 -5.03 7.74
C ASP A 222 -19.21 -5.51 8.31
N LEU A 223 -18.09 -4.84 7.95
CA LEU A 223 -16.76 -5.23 8.43
C LEU A 223 -16.53 -4.85 9.89
N VAL A 224 -17.10 -3.76 10.37
CA VAL A 224 -17.08 -3.41 11.80
C VAL A 224 -18.01 -4.35 12.59
N GLY A 225 -19.11 -4.79 12.01
CA GLY A 225 -20.10 -5.65 12.68
C GLY A 225 -21.08 -4.85 13.53
N ASP A 226 -21.32 -3.59 13.19
CA ASP A 226 -22.30 -2.71 13.83
C ASP A 226 -23.17 -2.03 12.76
N PRO A 227 -24.43 -2.45 12.56
CA PRO A 227 -25.29 -1.88 11.54
C PRO A 227 -25.71 -0.43 11.82
N GLU A 228 -25.65 -0.01 13.08
CA GLU A 228 -26.04 1.35 13.52
C GLU A 228 -24.82 2.29 13.64
N LEU A 229 -23.62 1.85 13.25
CA LEU A 229 -22.43 2.66 13.35
C LEU A 229 -22.58 3.98 12.59
N GLU A 230 -22.39 5.09 13.29
CA GLU A 230 -22.28 6.40 12.67
C GLU A 230 -20.92 6.56 12.00
N ILE A 231 -20.93 6.92 10.72
CA ILE A 231 -19.72 7.03 9.90
C ILE A 231 -19.67 8.39 9.22
N ASP A 232 -18.56 9.10 9.43
CA ASP A 232 -18.18 10.26 8.63
C ASP A 232 -17.25 9.80 7.50
N LEU A 233 -17.81 9.65 6.30
CA LEU A 233 -17.09 9.17 5.13
C LEU A 233 -16.22 10.27 4.53
N LEU A 234 -14.90 10.09 4.53
CA LEU A 234 -13.94 11.05 4.01
C LEU A 234 -13.64 10.85 2.52
N SER A 235 -13.43 9.61 2.09
CA SER A 235 -13.20 9.31 0.67
C SER A 235 -13.49 7.86 0.34
N VAL A 236 -13.85 7.61 -0.93
CA VAL A 236 -13.99 6.27 -1.51
C VAL A 236 -13.29 6.27 -2.86
N SER A 237 -12.52 5.22 -3.13
CA SER A 237 -11.87 5.03 -4.43
C SER A 237 -11.73 3.56 -4.77
N THR A 238 -11.70 3.25 -6.06
CA THR A 238 -11.39 1.90 -6.54
C THR A 238 -10.05 1.89 -7.27
N TRP A 239 -9.37 0.77 -7.20
CA TRP A 239 -8.13 0.53 -7.90
C TRP A 239 -7.99 -0.95 -8.26
N THR A 240 -7.03 -1.27 -9.11
CA THR A 240 -6.76 -2.65 -9.51
C THR A 240 -5.51 -3.19 -8.82
N VAL A 241 -5.59 -4.41 -8.35
CA VAL A 241 -4.43 -5.18 -7.90
C VAL A 241 -3.65 -5.62 -9.13
N ASN A 242 -2.34 -5.42 -9.12
CA ASN A 242 -1.48 -5.66 -10.25
C ASN A 242 -0.29 -6.54 -9.86
N ASN A 243 0.28 -7.19 -10.88
CA ASN A 243 1.51 -7.99 -10.78
C ASN A 243 2.41 -7.58 -11.95
N MET A 244 3.08 -6.43 -11.85
CA MET A 244 3.79 -5.83 -12.97
C MET A 244 5.00 -5.02 -12.50
N TYR A 245 6.12 -5.15 -13.21
CA TYR A 245 7.33 -4.36 -12.98
C TYR A 245 8.03 -3.99 -14.29
N ALA A 246 8.75 -2.87 -14.27
CA ALA A 246 9.54 -2.40 -15.40
C ALA A 246 10.90 -3.12 -15.47
N LYS A 247 11.28 -3.62 -16.65
CA LYS A 247 12.60 -4.23 -16.90
C LYS A 247 13.71 -3.21 -16.95
N LYS A 248 13.37 -1.98 -17.32
CA LYS A 248 14.21 -0.78 -17.27
C LYS A 248 13.40 0.34 -16.67
N MET A 249 14.02 1.24 -15.96
CA MET A 249 13.36 2.35 -15.29
C MET A 249 13.69 3.72 -15.91
N SER A 250 14.33 3.71 -17.07
CA SER A 250 14.74 4.93 -17.78
C SER A 250 14.92 4.69 -19.26
N LYS A 251 14.83 5.79 -20.04
CA LYS A 251 15.20 5.87 -21.43
C LYS A 251 15.75 7.29 -21.70
N GLY A 252 16.99 7.38 -22.15
CA GLY A 252 17.66 8.67 -22.35
C GLY A 252 17.74 9.49 -21.05
N ARG A 253 17.25 10.71 -21.09
CA ARG A 253 17.20 11.63 -19.93
C ARG A 253 15.92 11.53 -19.11
N VAL A 254 15.09 10.54 -19.38
CA VAL A 254 13.79 10.33 -18.70
C VAL A 254 13.83 9.10 -17.82
N PHE A 255 13.47 9.27 -16.55
CA PHE A 255 13.47 8.24 -15.54
C PHE A 255 12.05 8.06 -14.99
N CYS A 256 11.72 6.85 -14.55
CA CYS A 256 10.48 6.58 -13.82
C CYS A 256 10.80 5.96 -12.45
N ALA A 257 9.94 6.21 -11.45
CA ALA A 257 10.12 5.74 -10.08
C ALA A 257 8.78 5.37 -9.44
N GLY A 258 8.82 4.49 -8.43
CA GLY A 258 7.65 4.08 -7.68
C GLY A 258 6.63 3.32 -8.52
N ASP A 259 5.34 3.58 -8.29
CA ASP A 259 4.24 2.88 -8.98
C ASP A 259 4.24 3.08 -10.51
N ALA A 260 4.97 4.08 -11.01
CA ALA A 260 5.25 4.20 -12.43
C ALA A 260 6.10 3.04 -12.98
N THR A 261 6.80 2.30 -12.12
CA THR A 261 7.71 1.22 -12.50
C THR A 261 7.39 -0.14 -11.89
N HIS A 262 6.72 -0.20 -10.74
CA HIS A 262 6.32 -1.46 -10.09
C HIS A 262 4.96 -1.35 -9.42
N ARG A 263 4.09 -2.30 -9.72
CA ARG A 263 2.68 -2.32 -9.28
C ARG A 263 2.38 -3.70 -8.72
N HIS A 264 2.01 -3.74 -7.47
CA HIS A 264 1.78 -4.98 -6.74
C HIS A 264 0.72 -4.78 -5.64
N PRO A 265 0.14 -5.87 -5.10
CA PRO A 265 -0.78 -5.77 -3.98
C PRO A 265 -0.09 -5.20 -2.73
N PRO A 266 -0.83 -4.53 -1.83
CA PRO A 266 -0.27 -3.88 -0.64
C PRO A 266 0.05 -4.85 0.51
N SER A 267 0.01 -6.15 0.28
CA SER A 267 0.03 -7.24 1.28
C SER A 267 1.16 -7.16 2.32
N ASN A 268 2.31 -6.62 1.94
CA ASN A 268 3.47 -6.50 2.85
C ASN A 268 3.84 -5.05 3.19
N GLY A 269 3.05 -4.05 2.78
CA GLY A 269 3.38 -2.65 3.01
C GLY A 269 4.67 -2.18 2.32
N LEU A 270 5.03 -2.78 1.19
CA LEU A 270 6.33 -2.57 0.53
C LEU A 270 6.32 -1.42 -0.48
N GLY A 271 5.15 -1.01 -1.02
CA GLY A 271 5.05 -0.08 -2.14
C GLY A 271 5.70 1.27 -1.87
N SER A 272 5.20 2.01 -0.88
CA SER A 272 5.73 3.34 -0.54
C SER A 272 7.21 3.29 -0.10
N ASN A 273 7.61 2.24 0.64
CA ASN A 273 8.99 2.06 1.05
C ASN A 273 9.93 1.87 -0.15
N THR A 274 9.51 1.07 -1.13
CA THR A 274 10.28 0.84 -2.37
C THR A 274 10.33 2.10 -3.22
N SER A 275 9.22 2.83 -3.33
CA SER A 275 9.15 4.11 -4.06
C SER A 275 10.08 5.17 -3.45
N ILE A 276 10.15 5.27 -2.12
CA ILE A 276 11.08 6.15 -1.41
C ILE A 276 12.54 5.76 -1.72
N GLN A 277 12.84 4.47 -1.74
CA GLN A 277 14.19 3.98 -2.07
C GLN A 277 14.56 4.23 -3.53
N ASP A 278 13.60 4.14 -4.46
CA ASP A 278 13.84 4.51 -5.87
C ASP A 278 14.22 5.99 -5.98
N GLY A 279 13.44 6.87 -5.35
CA GLY A 279 13.72 8.30 -5.31
C GLY A 279 15.05 8.61 -4.66
N PHE A 280 15.37 7.96 -3.53
CA PHE A 280 16.64 8.12 -2.84
C PHE A 280 17.83 7.67 -3.71
N ASN A 281 17.73 6.49 -4.34
CA ASN A 281 18.75 5.95 -5.22
C ASN A 281 19.03 6.86 -6.44
N LEU A 282 17.97 7.37 -7.08
CA LEU A 282 18.08 8.23 -8.26
C LEU A 282 18.57 9.63 -7.92
N ALA A 283 18.13 10.21 -6.81
CA ALA A 283 18.38 11.62 -6.49
C ALA A 283 19.86 11.96 -6.34
N TRP A 284 20.61 11.13 -5.59
CA TRP A 284 22.03 11.41 -5.43
C TRP A 284 22.83 11.19 -6.73
N LYS A 285 22.45 10.21 -7.55
CA LYS A 285 23.06 9.96 -8.86
C LYS A 285 22.86 11.15 -9.79
N LEU A 286 21.62 11.65 -9.89
CA LEU A 286 21.32 12.87 -10.64
C LEU A 286 22.11 14.06 -10.12
N ALA A 287 22.21 14.23 -8.80
CA ALA A 287 22.97 15.33 -8.20
C ALA A 287 24.47 15.27 -8.54
N TYR A 288 25.06 14.07 -8.57
CA TYR A 288 26.47 13.89 -8.93
C TYR A 288 26.72 14.22 -10.40
N VAL A 289 25.87 13.76 -11.30
CA VAL A 289 25.99 14.04 -12.73
C VAL A 289 25.72 15.52 -13.03
N ILE A 290 24.66 16.10 -12.46
CA ILE A 290 24.33 17.53 -12.68
C ILE A 290 25.42 18.48 -12.17
N LYS A 291 26.16 18.07 -11.15
CA LYS A 291 27.28 18.83 -10.55
C LYS A 291 28.66 18.46 -11.13
N ASP A 292 28.69 17.73 -12.23
CA ASP A 292 29.92 17.27 -12.92
C ASP A 292 30.87 16.49 -11.99
N LYS A 293 30.34 15.76 -11.01
CA LYS A 293 31.10 14.89 -10.09
C LYS A 293 31.19 13.45 -10.57
N ALA A 294 30.34 13.06 -11.53
CA ALA A 294 30.36 11.76 -12.18
C ALA A 294 29.91 11.89 -13.63
N GLY A 295 30.29 10.94 -14.48
CA GLY A 295 29.83 10.81 -15.85
C GLY A 295 28.35 10.36 -15.90
N ALA A 296 27.74 10.55 -17.06
CA ALA A 296 26.32 10.20 -17.27
C ALA A 296 26.03 8.70 -17.08
N GLU A 297 27.04 7.84 -17.26
CA GLU A 297 26.99 6.38 -17.10
C GLU A 297 26.58 5.98 -15.68
N LEU A 298 26.78 6.83 -14.68
CA LEU A 298 26.29 6.61 -13.34
C LEU A 298 24.75 6.42 -13.30
N LEU A 299 24.03 7.11 -14.18
CA LEU A 299 22.57 7.05 -14.24
C LEU A 299 22.05 5.70 -14.78
N ASP A 300 22.83 4.97 -15.58
CA ASP A 300 22.47 3.64 -16.06
C ASP A 300 22.37 2.64 -14.90
N THR A 301 23.15 2.85 -13.84
CA THR A 301 23.13 2.01 -12.64
C THR A 301 21.79 2.06 -11.90
N TYR A 302 20.96 3.09 -12.10
CA TYR A 302 19.62 3.18 -11.51
C TYR A 302 18.75 1.99 -11.93
N SER A 303 18.63 1.75 -13.23
CA SER A 303 17.84 0.60 -13.73
C SER A 303 18.49 -0.74 -13.33
N ILE A 304 19.82 -0.84 -13.35
CA ILE A 304 20.56 -2.06 -12.99
C ILE A 304 20.31 -2.44 -11.53
N GLU A 305 20.27 -1.47 -10.63
CA GLU A 305 20.09 -1.68 -9.20
C GLU A 305 18.61 -1.83 -8.81
N ARG A 306 17.71 -1.05 -9.41
CA ARG A 306 16.32 -0.95 -8.94
C ARG A 306 15.34 -1.89 -9.63
N SER A 307 15.53 -2.21 -10.91
CA SER A 307 14.64 -3.13 -11.62
C SER A 307 14.63 -4.56 -11.03
N PRO A 308 15.76 -5.17 -10.63
CA PRO A 308 15.74 -6.45 -9.92
C PRO A 308 14.99 -6.40 -8.58
N ILE A 309 15.12 -5.28 -7.85
CA ILE A 309 14.39 -5.07 -6.60
C ILE A 309 12.89 -4.95 -6.86
N ALA A 310 12.48 -4.21 -7.89
CA ALA A 310 11.08 -4.12 -8.31
C ALA A 310 10.49 -5.50 -8.60
N LYS A 311 11.21 -6.35 -9.35
CA LYS A 311 10.81 -7.74 -9.61
C LYS A 311 10.64 -8.53 -8.31
N GLN A 312 11.62 -8.46 -7.41
CA GLN A 312 11.60 -9.18 -6.13
C GLN A 312 10.39 -8.77 -5.29
N ILE A 313 10.14 -7.47 -5.15
CA ILE A 313 9.03 -6.91 -4.36
C ILE A 313 7.67 -7.31 -4.94
N VAL A 314 7.50 -7.18 -6.26
CA VAL A 314 6.26 -7.56 -6.95
C VAL A 314 5.99 -9.06 -6.78
N THR A 315 7.02 -9.90 -6.93
CA THR A 315 6.90 -11.35 -6.74
C THR A 315 6.54 -11.67 -5.28
N ARG A 316 7.24 -11.10 -4.32
CA ARG A 316 6.99 -11.34 -2.88
C ARG A 316 5.59 -10.90 -2.45
N ALA A 317 5.16 -9.73 -2.87
CA ALA A 317 3.84 -9.21 -2.51
C ALA A 317 2.70 -10.10 -3.03
N ASN A 318 2.84 -10.65 -4.23
CA ASN A 318 1.85 -11.58 -4.79
C ASN A 318 1.88 -12.95 -4.09
N GLN A 319 3.07 -13.46 -3.75
CA GLN A 319 3.20 -14.69 -2.96
C GLN A 319 2.56 -14.57 -1.59
N SER A 320 2.69 -13.43 -0.92
CA SER A 320 2.10 -13.19 0.40
C SER A 320 0.59 -13.26 0.42
N ILE A 321 -0.10 -12.92 -0.68
CA ILE A 321 -1.55 -13.13 -0.76
C ILE A 321 -1.87 -14.62 -0.78
N ALA A 322 -1.12 -15.41 -1.53
CA ALA A 322 -1.33 -16.86 -1.61
C ALA A 322 -1.07 -17.56 -0.26
N GLU A 323 -0.17 -17.02 0.57
CA GLU A 323 0.14 -17.52 1.91
C GLU A 323 -1.04 -17.44 2.89
N PHE A 324 -2.09 -16.69 2.60
CA PHE A 324 -3.35 -16.70 3.37
C PHE A 324 -4.26 -17.90 3.04
N GLY A 325 -4.01 -18.62 1.94
CA GLY A 325 -4.80 -19.76 1.51
C GLY A 325 -5.08 -20.78 2.63
N PRO A 326 -4.08 -21.27 3.36
CA PRO A 326 -4.26 -22.24 4.45
C PRO A 326 -5.24 -21.78 5.55
N ILE A 327 -5.32 -20.48 5.84
CA ILE A 327 -6.29 -19.92 6.81
C ILE A 327 -7.72 -20.11 6.29
N PHE A 328 -7.96 -19.82 5.03
CA PHE A 328 -9.27 -19.98 4.41
C PHE A 328 -9.69 -21.44 4.32
N GLU A 329 -8.75 -22.32 3.98
CA GLU A 329 -8.96 -23.78 3.95
C GLU A 329 -9.26 -24.30 5.36
N ALA A 330 -8.48 -23.92 6.36
CA ALA A 330 -8.71 -24.33 7.75
C ALA A 330 -10.08 -23.87 8.28
N LEU A 331 -10.56 -22.72 7.84
CA LEU A 331 -11.90 -22.22 8.19
C LEU A 331 -13.02 -22.86 7.36
N GLY A 332 -12.69 -23.67 6.33
CA GLY A 332 -13.67 -24.29 5.43
C GLY A 332 -14.41 -23.28 4.56
N LEU A 333 -13.77 -22.15 4.27
CA LEU A 333 -14.33 -21.08 3.43
C LEU A 333 -14.15 -21.37 1.94
N THR A 334 -13.23 -22.25 1.58
CA THR A 334 -12.93 -22.63 0.19
C THR A 334 -13.74 -23.82 -0.32
N ASP A 335 -14.44 -24.55 0.57
CA ASP A 335 -15.14 -25.79 0.26
C ASP A 335 -16.43 -25.59 -0.54
N THR A 336 -16.97 -24.39 -0.56
CA THR A 336 -18.27 -24.07 -1.16
C THR A 336 -18.37 -22.58 -1.50
N GLN A 337 -19.27 -22.23 -2.42
CA GLN A 337 -19.62 -20.84 -2.73
C GLN A 337 -20.94 -20.39 -2.02
N ASP A 338 -21.58 -21.28 -1.26
CA ASP A 338 -22.80 -20.99 -0.51
C ASP A 338 -22.47 -20.35 0.84
N PRO A 339 -22.81 -19.07 1.08
CA PRO A 339 -22.48 -18.35 2.33
C PRO A 339 -23.01 -19.04 3.60
N VAL A 340 -24.16 -19.70 3.52
CA VAL A 340 -24.73 -20.43 4.66
C VAL A 340 -23.88 -21.63 5.02
N LYS A 341 -23.41 -22.38 4.00
CA LYS A 341 -22.49 -23.50 4.21
C LYS A 341 -21.13 -23.04 4.66
N MET A 342 -20.60 -21.95 4.11
CA MET A 342 -19.34 -21.33 4.56
C MET A 342 -19.41 -20.99 6.05
N LYS A 343 -20.50 -20.33 6.48
CA LYS A 343 -20.70 -20.01 7.90
C LYS A 343 -20.74 -21.26 8.76
N LYS A 344 -21.46 -22.29 8.34
CA LYS A 344 -21.50 -23.56 9.04
C LYS A 344 -20.13 -24.21 9.15
N ASN A 345 -19.35 -24.24 8.06
CA ASN A 345 -17.99 -24.76 8.05
C ASN A 345 -17.09 -23.99 9.01
N MET A 346 -17.16 -22.66 8.95
CA MET A 346 -16.39 -21.78 9.81
C MET A 346 -16.76 -21.96 11.29
N ASP A 347 -18.03 -22.21 11.63
CA ASP A 347 -18.50 -22.40 12.99
C ASP A 347 -18.26 -23.83 13.53
N GLU A 348 -17.84 -24.80 12.69
CA GLU A 348 -17.49 -26.17 13.13
C GLU A 348 -16.45 -26.16 14.27
N ARG A 349 -15.46 -25.26 14.23
CA ARG A 349 -14.42 -25.13 15.25
C ARG A 349 -14.97 -24.86 16.68
N LYS A 350 -16.22 -24.40 16.78
CA LYS A 350 -16.90 -24.11 18.07
C LYS A 350 -17.48 -25.34 18.72
N GLN A 351 -17.56 -26.46 17.99
CA GLN A 351 -18.12 -27.70 18.47
C GLN A 351 -17.13 -28.47 19.34
N ASN A 352 -17.63 -29.35 20.19
CA ASN A 352 -16.82 -30.31 20.94
C ASN A 352 -16.79 -31.66 20.19
N SER A 353 -16.03 -31.71 19.11
CA SER A 353 -15.94 -32.90 18.25
C SER A 353 -14.50 -33.11 17.77
N PRO A 354 -14.10 -34.33 17.36
CA PRO A 354 -12.79 -34.59 16.73
C PRO A 354 -12.58 -33.78 15.46
N LYS A 355 -13.63 -33.53 14.70
CA LYS A 355 -13.59 -32.71 13.50
C LYS A 355 -13.27 -31.25 13.84
N ALA A 356 -13.93 -30.71 14.85
CA ALA A 356 -13.66 -29.35 15.33
C ALA A 356 -12.23 -29.18 15.87
N GLU A 357 -11.71 -30.20 16.59
CA GLU A 357 -10.32 -30.14 17.06
C GLU A 357 -9.31 -30.16 15.90
N LYS A 358 -9.54 -30.98 14.89
CA LYS A 358 -8.73 -30.99 13.67
C LYS A 358 -8.75 -29.63 12.98
N GLN A 359 -9.89 -28.96 12.91
CA GLN A 359 -10.03 -27.64 12.33
C GLN A 359 -9.27 -26.58 13.16
N ARG A 360 -9.41 -26.61 14.49
CA ARG A 360 -8.65 -25.71 15.37
C ARG A 360 -7.15 -25.91 15.26
N GLN A 361 -6.69 -27.15 15.11
CA GLN A 361 -5.28 -27.45 14.91
C GLN A 361 -4.79 -26.90 13.55
N ALA A 362 -5.52 -27.16 12.46
CA ALA A 362 -5.20 -26.64 11.14
C ALA A 362 -5.11 -25.09 11.15
N LEU A 363 -6.00 -24.42 11.88
CA LEU A 363 -5.99 -22.96 12.00
C LEU A 363 -4.79 -22.43 12.82
N ARG A 364 -4.26 -23.21 13.77
CA ARG A 364 -3.04 -22.85 14.52
C ARG A 364 -1.77 -23.05 13.69
N GLU A 365 -1.79 -23.97 12.75
CA GLU A 365 -0.67 -24.29 11.86
C GLU A 365 -0.60 -23.37 10.64
N ALA A 366 -1.74 -22.81 10.23
CA ALA A 366 -1.88 -21.87 9.12
C ALA A 366 -1.41 -20.45 9.50
#